data_5882295e7e333bcfa1b4dd288212a048
#
_entry.id   5882295e7e333bcfa1b4dd288212a048
#
_cell.length_a   1.000
_cell.length_b   1.000
_cell.length_c   1.000
_cell.angle_alpha   90.00
_cell.angle_beta   90.00
_cell.angle_gamma   90.00
#
_symmetry.space_group_name_H-M   'P 1'
#
loop_
_entity.id
_entity.type
_entity.pdbx_description
1 polymer ?
#
loop_
_entity_poly.entity_id
_entity_poly.type
_entity_poly.pdbx_seq_one_letter_code
_entity_poly.pdbx_strand_id
1 'polypeptide(L)'
;MDWNIQINYGIKTGFNDAFIISTEKRDEILANCQTEDERVRTAELIRPILGGRDIKRYEYEWADLWIIATFPSRHYDIESYPAVKNYLQSIGIKRLEQTGKTHIVNGKKVKARKKTSNEWFETQDSISYWEDFSKPKIVWKIIGNQMAFAYDANNYVMNNACYIMTGDHLDYLLAVLNSHAITWYSYVTNMNKTGVGDVQVGGQNIATFPIPFYDANKIELIELAELANSIINKNINLPFIDSKIEGLVSMIYGFTSEETNFLHSFVSSLRKSI
;
A
#
# COMPACT_ATOMS: atom_id res chain seq x y z
N MET A 1 -18.20 12.04 16.49
CA MET A 1 -18.26 12.05 15.02
C MET A 1 -17.40 10.89 14.54
N ASP A 2 -17.88 10.14 13.61
CA ASP A 2 -17.13 8.98 13.08
C ASP A 2 -16.48 9.41 11.76
N TRP A 3 -15.20 9.09 11.62
CA TRP A 3 -14.47 9.29 10.38
C TRP A 3 -14.96 8.30 9.36
N ASN A 4 -15.78 8.33 8.56
CA ASN A 4 -16.16 7.32 7.56
C ASN A 4 -14.94 6.77 6.77
N ILE A 5 -13.98 6.21 7.52
CA ILE A 5 -12.68 5.74 7.03
C ILE A 5 -12.55 4.24 7.25
N GLN A 6 -12.07 3.53 6.25
CA GLN A 6 -11.68 2.13 6.35
C GLN A 6 -10.19 1.97 6.10
N ILE A 7 -9.53 1.18 6.94
CA ILE A 7 -8.11 0.87 6.82
C ILE A 7 -7.93 -0.62 6.64
N ASN A 8 -7.28 -1.01 5.56
CA ASN A 8 -7.00 -2.39 5.21
C ASN A 8 -5.51 -2.57 4.87
N TYR A 9 -4.99 -3.77 5.07
CA TYR A 9 -3.61 -4.09 4.69
C TYR A 9 -3.53 -4.61 3.25
N GLY A 10 -2.31 -4.57 2.69
CA GLY A 10 -2.05 -5.11 1.36
C GLY A 10 -1.98 -6.63 1.33
N ILE A 11 -1.89 -7.19 0.14
CA ILE A 11 -2.08 -8.61 -0.13
C ILE A 11 -0.83 -9.42 0.21
N LYS A 12 -1.03 -10.51 0.94
CA LYS A 12 -0.03 -11.53 1.18
C LYS A 12 -0.25 -12.73 0.25
N THR A 13 0.65 -12.92 -0.69
CA THR A 13 0.57 -14.00 -1.68
C THR A 13 0.97 -15.37 -1.10
N GLY A 14 1.82 -15.35 -0.06
CA GLY A 14 2.47 -16.55 0.49
C GLY A 14 3.66 -17.05 -0.34
N PHE A 15 3.84 -16.57 -1.57
CA PHE A 15 5.03 -16.79 -2.41
C PHE A 15 5.07 -15.77 -3.55
N ASN A 16 5.73 -14.65 -3.31
CA ASN A 16 5.76 -13.52 -4.23
C ASN A 16 6.30 -13.90 -5.62
N ASP A 17 7.34 -14.73 -5.70
CA ASP A 17 7.99 -15.12 -6.97
C ASP A 17 7.03 -15.80 -7.98
N ALA A 18 5.90 -16.34 -7.50
CA ALA A 18 4.89 -16.93 -8.38
C ALA A 18 3.75 -15.96 -8.72
N PHE A 19 3.38 -15.09 -7.78
CA PHE A 19 2.17 -14.26 -7.91
C PHE A 19 2.47 -12.81 -8.29
N ILE A 20 3.71 -12.33 -8.07
CA ILE A 20 4.14 -11.00 -8.48
C ILE A 20 5.07 -11.16 -9.68
N ILE A 21 4.65 -10.64 -10.82
CA ILE A 21 5.28 -10.84 -12.12
C ILE A 21 5.63 -9.49 -12.77
N SER A 22 6.61 -9.49 -13.68
CA SER A 22 6.92 -8.31 -14.49
C SER A 22 5.90 -8.08 -15.61
N THR A 23 5.96 -6.91 -16.24
CA THR A 23 5.15 -6.60 -17.42
C THR A 23 5.41 -7.59 -18.57
N GLU A 24 6.66 -7.97 -18.82
CA GLU A 24 7.01 -8.95 -19.85
C GLU A 24 6.35 -10.31 -19.58
N LYS A 25 6.35 -10.76 -18.30
CA LYS A 25 5.72 -12.04 -17.93
C LYS A 25 4.20 -11.98 -18.04
N ARG A 26 3.60 -10.83 -17.67
CA ARG A 26 2.17 -10.59 -17.88
C ARG A 26 1.81 -10.69 -19.36
N ASP A 27 2.57 -10.03 -20.22
CA ASP A 27 2.32 -9.99 -21.66
C ASP A 27 2.51 -11.37 -22.29
N GLU A 28 3.50 -12.15 -21.80
CA GLU A 28 3.67 -13.57 -22.20
C GLU A 28 2.44 -14.41 -21.81
N ILE A 29 1.91 -14.25 -20.59
CA ILE A 29 0.71 -14.99 -20.17
C ILE A 29 -0.48 -14.60 -21.03
N LEU A 30 -0.68 -13.31 -21.30
CA LEU A 30 -1.78 -12.81 -22.14
C LEU A 30 -1.67 -13.30 -23.61
N ALA A 31 -0.45 -13.40 -24.12
CA ALA A 31 -0.20 -13.94 -25.48
C ALA A 31 -0.48 -15.46 -25.56
N ASN A 32 -0.40 -16.18 -24.46
CA ASN A 32 -0.69 -17.62 -24.38
C ASN A 32 -2.17 -17.94 -24.17
N CYS A 33 -3.05 -16.94 -24.01
CA CYS A 33 -4.50 -17.15 -23.96
C CYS A 33 -5.01 -17.66 -25.30
N GLN A 34 -5.86 -18.67 -25.26
CA GLN A 34 -6.34 -19.35 -26.48
C GLN A 34 -7.52 -18.65 -27.13
N THR A 35 -8.25 -17.84 -26.39
CA THR A 35 -9.41 -17.08 -26.86
C THR A 35 -9.35 -15.64 -26.38
N GLU A 36 -10.03 -14.74 -27.09
CA GLU A 36 -10.11 -13.34 -26.64
C GLU A 36 -10.85 -13.20 -25.32
N ASP A 37 -11.87 -14.01 -25.06
CA ASP A 37 -12.59 -14.03 -23.79
C ASP A 37 -11.69 -14.46 -22.62
N GLU A 38 -10.83 -15.44 -22.82
CA GLU A 38 -9.80 -15.81 -21.82
C GLU A 38 -8.83 -14.65 -21.58
N ARG A 39 -8.38 -13.99 -22.67
CA ARG A 39 -7.44 -12.89 -22.59
C ARG A 39 -8.00 -11.69 -21.81
N VAL A 40 -9.26 -11.33 -22.06
CA VAL A 40 -9.94 -10.26 -21.31
C VAL A 40 -10.04 -10.60 -19.83
N ARG A 41 -10.54 -11.80 -19.48
CA ARG A 41 -10.64 -12.24 -18.08
C ARG A 41 -9.28 -12.30 -17.38
N THR A 42 -8.26 -12.78 -18.11
CA THR A 42 -6.89 -12.87 -17.58
C THR A 42 -6.29 -11.48 -17.36
N ALA A 43 -6.55 -10.52 -18.25
CA ALA A 43 -6.10 -9.15 -18.07
C ALA A 43 -6.76 -8.46 -16.85
N GLU A 44 -8.01 -8.77 -16.55
CA GLU A 44 -8.72 -8.30 -15.36
C GLU A 44 -8.20 -8.95 -14.06
N LEU A 45 -7.79 -10.23 -14.15
CA LEU A 45 -7.23 -10.97 -13.02
C LEU A 45 -5.83 -10.47 -12.65
N ILE A 46 -5.02 -10.04 -13.62
CA ILE A 46 -3.65 -9.58 -13.41
C ILE A 46 -3.66 -8.06 -13.24
N ARG A 47 -3.47 -7.61 -11.98
CA ARG A 47 -3.59 -6.20 -11.58
C ARG A 47 -2.22 -5.56 -11.30
N PRO A 48 -2.04 -4.27 -11.58
CA PRO A 48 -0.80 -3.57 -11.19
C PRO A 48 -0.68 -3.52 -9.67
N ILE A 49 0.54 -3.72 -9.15
CA ILE A 49 0.80 -3.77 -7.71
C ILE A 49 1.89 -2.78 -7.30
N LEU A 50 1.70 -2.11 -6.15
CA LEU A 50 2.72 -1.32 -5.48
C LEU A 50 3.24 -2.06 -4.25
N GLY A 51 4.54 -1.94 -4.03
CA GLY A 51 5.20 -2.38 -2.81
C GLY A 51 5.62 -1.21 -1.93
N GLY A 52 6.10 -1.50 -0.72
CA GLY A 52 6.50 -0.43 0.22
C GLY A 52 7.66 0.42 -0.26
N ARG A 53 8.52 -0.06 -1.19
CA ARG A 53 9.63 0.70 -1.77
C ARG A 53 9.16 1.72 -2.80
N ASP A 54 7.99 1.50 -3.40
CA ASP A 54 7.43 2.35 -4.44
C ASP A 54 6.79 3.61 -3.86
N ILE A 55 6.40 3.58 -2.56
CA ILE A 55 5.68 4.64 -1.89
C ILE A 55 6.67 5.64 -1.29
N LYS A 56 6.51 6.91 -1.68
CA LYS A 56 7.22 8.08 -1.20
C LYS A 56 6.23 9.09 -0.62
N ARG A 57 6.73 10.16 -0.01
CA ARG A 57 5.90 11.22 0.53
C ARG A 57 5.18 11.95 -0.60
N TYR A 58 3.85 11.90 -0.59
CA TYR A 58 2.90 12.45 -1.57
C TYR A 58 2.87 11.74 -2.93
N GLU A 59 3.80 10.84 -3.24
CA GLU A 59 3.91 10.20 -4.55
C GLU A 59 4.27 8.72 -4.45
N TYR A 60 4.14 8.02 -5.56
CA TYR A 60 4.68 6.67 -5.72
C TYR A 60 5.28 6.51 -7.11
N GLU A 61 6.21 5.58 -7.22
CA GLU A 61 6.86 5.19 -8.47
C GLU A 61 6.60 3.71 -8.71
N TRP A 62 5.79 3.40 -9.71
CA TRP A 62 5.45 2.02 -10.02
C TRP A 62 6.64 1.28 -10.63
N ALA A 63 6.95 0.11 -10.09
CA ALA A 63 8.10 -0.72 -10.50
C ALA A 63 7.76 -1.69 -11.65
N ASP A 64 6.71 -1.43 -12.43
CA ASP A 64 6.24 -2.28 -13.53
C ASP A 64 5.93 -3.73 -13.10
N LEU A 65 5.42 -3.90 -11.88
CA LEU A 65 5.04 -5.18 -11.31
C LEU A 65 3.52 -5.38 -11.29
N TRP A 66 3.12 -6.63 -11.47
CA TRP A 66 1.74 -7.06 -11.52
C TRP A 66 1.49 -8.21 -10.55
N ILE A 67 0.27 -8.32 -10.02
CA ILE A 67 -0.15 -9.45 -9.19
C ILE A 67 -1.18 -10.30 -9.93
N ILE A 68 -1.00 -11.62 -9.91
CA ILE A 68 -2.06 -12.58 -10.24
C ILE A 68 -3.00 -12.65 -9.04
N ALA A 69 -4.16 -11.99 -9.15
CA ALA A 69 -5.05 -11.68 -8.04
C ALA A 69 -6.09 -12.77 -7.77
N THR A 70 -5.63 -14.02 -7.65
CA THR A 70 -6.48 -15.19 -7.35
C THR A 70 -6.84 -15.25 -5.86
N PHE A 71 -7.70 -14.31 -5.41
CA PHE A 71 -8.10 -14.24 -3.99
C PHE A 71 -9.08 -15.34 -3.62
N PRO A 72 -8.88 -16.06 -2.50
CA PRO A 72 -9.77 -17.15 -2.07
C PRO A 72 -11.25 -16.72 -1.96
N SER A 73 -11.50 -15.48 -1.53
CA SER A 73 -12.87 -14.92 -1.40
C SER A 73 -13.62 -14.78 -2.73
N ARG A 74 -12.93 -14.88 -3.86
CA ARG A 74 -13.51 -14.74 -5.21
C ARG A 74 -13.88 -16.07 -5.85
N HIS A 75 -13.45 -17.20 -5.26
CA HIS A 75 -13.77 -18.55 -5.71
C HIS A 75 -13.53 -18.78 -7.21
N TYR A 76 -12.34 -18.36 -7.69
CA TYR A 76 -11.99 -18.51 -9.10
C TYR A 76 -11.92 -19.98 -9.51
N ASP A 77 -12.55 -20.31 -10.64
CA ASP A 77 -12.29 -21.57 -11.34
C ASP A 77 -11.03 -21.41 -12.20
N ILE A 78 -9.93 -22.02 -11.78
CA ILE A 78 -8.64 -21.92 -12.48
C ILE A 78 -8.69 -22.53 -13.90
N GLU A 79 -9.62 -23.45 -14.17
CA GLU A 79 -9.81 -24.03 -15.49
C GLU A 79 -10.32 -23.00 -16.51
N SER A 80 -10.96 -21.93 -16.03
CA SER A 80 -11.36 -20.78 -16.86
C SER A 80 -10.19 -19.86 -17.23
N TYR A 81 -8.98 -20.10 -16.70
CA TYR A 81 -7.76 -19.31 -16.92
C TYR A 81 -6.57 -20.19 -17.32
N PRO A 82 -6.65 -20.94 -18.45
CA PRO A 82 -5.63 -21.93 -18.83
C PRO A 82 -4.21 -21.37 -18.89
N ALA A 83 -4.01 -20.15 -19.42
CA ALA A 83 -2.70 -19.52 -19.49
C ALA A 83 -2.09 -19.24 -18.09
N VAL A 84 -2.90 -18.73 -17.14
CA VAL A 84 -2.48 -18.52 -15.75
C VAL A 84 -2.20 -19.85 -15.05
N LYS A 85 -3.07 -20.84 -15.24
CA LYS A 85 -2.90 -22.19 -14.70
C LYS A 85 -1.56 -22.79 -15.14
N ASN A 86 -1.28 -22.77 -16.46
CA ASN A 86 -0.03 -23.30 -17.02
C ASN A 86 1.19 -22.58 -16.46
N TYR A 87 1.13 -21.25 -16.35
CA TYR A 87 2.20 -20.47 -15.73
C TYR A 87 2.45 -20.90 -14.27
N LEU A 88 1.41 -20.93 -13.44
CA LEU A 88 1.55 -21.32 -12.03
C LEU A 88 2.03 -22.76 -11.88
N GLN A 89 1.57 -23.69 -12.73
CA GLN A 89 2.06 -25.08 -12.77
C GLN A 89 3.55 -25.17 -13.12
N SER A 90 4.05 -24.28 -13.99
CA SER A 90 5.47 -24.24 -14.34
C SER A 90 6.37 -23.87 -13.15
N ILE A 91 5.86 -23.12 -12.18
CA ILE A 91 6.55 -22.84 -10.90
C ILE A 91 6.63 -24.09 -10.01
N GLY A 92 5.66 -24.99 -10.14
CA GLY A 92 5.59 -26.26 -9.43
C GLY A 92 4.51 -26.32 -8.35
N ILE A 93 3.52 -27.15 -8.56
CA ILE A 93 2.35 -27.29 -7.65
C ILE A 93 2.80 -27.58 -6.21
N LYS A 94 3.79 -28.46 -5.99
CA LYS A 94 4.29 -28.80 -4.66
C LYS A 94 4.86 -27.60 -3.89
N ARG A 95 5.36 -26.59 -4.59
CA ARG A 95 5.82 -25.33 -4.01
C ARG A 95 4.64 -24.41 -3.66
N LEU A 96 3.58 -24.44 -4.49
CA LEU A 96 2.42 -23.58 -4.39
C LEU A 96 1.34 -24.12 -3.44
N GLU A 97 1.33 -25.43 -3.14
CA GLU A 97 0.40 -26.00 -2.15
C GLU A 97 0.45 -25.26 -0.83
N GLN A 98 -0.70 -25.05 -0.20
CA GLN A 98 -0.82 -24.37 1.10
C GLN A 98 -0.94 -25.40 2.24
N THR A 99 -0.02 -26.35 2.29
CA THR A 99 -0.02 -27.47 3.25
C THR A 99 0.96 -27.29 4.41
N GLY A 100 1.93 -26.37 4.30
CA GLY A 100 3.03 -26.19 5.24
C GLY A 100 4.07 -27.33 5.21
N LYS A 101 3.89 -28.34 4.34
CA LYS A 101 4.76 -29.53 4.26
C LYS A 101 6.03 -29.25 3.47
N THR A 102 7.02 -30.11 3.67
CA THR A 102 8.21 -30.17 2.80
C THR A 102 8.12 -31.43 1.95
N HIS A 103 8.27 -31.26 0.64
CA HIS A 103 8.26 -32.32 -0.36
C HIS A 103 9.68 -32.59 -0.89
N ILE A 104 9.92 -33.77 -1.43
CA ILE A 104 11.12 -34.05 -2.22
C ILE A 104 10.70 -34.07 -3.69
N VAL A 105 11.23 -33.14 -4.46
CA VAL A 105 10.98 -33.02 -5.90
C VAL A 105 12.32 -33.05 -6.61
N ASN A 106 12.52 -34.06 -7.49
CA ASN A 106 13.78 -34.25 -8.20
C ASN A 106 15.02 -34.27 -7.27
N GLY A 107 14.90 -34.92 -6.10
CA GLY A 107 15.98 -35.03 -5.11
C GLY A 107 16.19 -33.77 -4.26
N LYS A 108 15.47 -32.70 -4.49
CA LYS A 108 15.58 -31.42 -3.74
C LYS A 108 14.41 -31.22 -2.77
N LYS A 109 14.69 -30.66 -1.60
CA LYS A 109 13.65 -30.27 -0.64
C LYS A 109 12.92 -29.03 -1.14
N VAL A 110 11.59 -29.11 -1.30
CA VAL A 110 10.70 -28.03 -1.69
C VAL A 110 9.71 -27.81 -0.56
N LYS A 111 9.77 -26.62 0.07
CA LYS A 111 8.84 -26.26 1.14
C LYS A 111 7.58 -25.64 0.52
N ALA A 112 6.42 -26.22 0.80
CA ALA A 112 5.11 -25.65 0.45
C ALA A 112 4.85 -24.35 1.22
N ARG A 113 3.88 -23.55 0.76
CA ARG A 113 3.42 -22.36 1.47
C ARG A 113 2.81 -22.71 2.85
N LYS A 114 2.64 -21.71 3.71
CA LYS A 114 2.00 -21.86 5.03
C LYS A 114 0.66 -22.58 4.88
N LYS A 115 0.31 -23.45 5.84
CA LYS A 115 -0.95 -24.19 5.84
C LYS A 115 -2.15 -23.25 5.92
N THR A 116 -3.06 -23.38 5.00
CA THR A 116 -4.40 -22.76 4.96
C THR A 116 -5.41 -23.80 4.43
N SER A 117 -6.64 -23.39 4.19
CA SER A 117 -7.66 -24.17 3.45
C SER A 117 -7.76 -23.80 1.97
N ASN A 118 -6.90 -22.88 1.50
CA ASN A 118 -6.97 -22.34 0.14
C ASN A 118 -6.36 -23.32 -0.88
N GLU A 119 -6.76 -23.17 -2.12
CA GLU A 119 -6.23 -23.92 -3.24
C GLU A 119 -4.79 -23.52 -3.59
N TRP A 120 -4.10 -24.38 -4.32
CA TRP A 120 -2.68 -24.18 -4.68
C TRP A 120 -2.46 -22.93 -5.57
N PHE A 121 -3.46 -22.51 -6.34
CA PHE A 121 -3.39 -21.35 -7.23
C PHE A 121 -3.87 -20.05 -6.57
N GLU A 122 -4.44 -20.11 -5.38
CA GLU A 122 -4.93 -18.94 -4.67
C GLU A 122 -3.84 -18.23 -3.87
N THR A 123 -3.98 -16.94 -3.66
CA THR A 123 -3.15 -16.17 -2.73
C THR A 123 -3.34 -16.67 -1.29
N GLN A 124 -2.44 -16.27 -0.36
CA GLN A 124 -2.50 -16.80 1.01
C GLN A 124 -3.67 -16.21 1.80
N ASP A 125 -3.91 -14.90 1.67
CA ASP A 125 -4.92 -14.21 2.46
C ASP A 125 -6.24 -14.13 1.70
N SER A 126 -7.33 -14.38 2.41
CA SER A 126 -8.69 -14.12 1.92
C SER A 126 -8.98 -12.63 2.06
N ILE A 127 -9.17 -11.96 0.93
CA ILE A 127 -9.36 -10.50 0.84
C ILE A 127 -10.85 -10.22 0.61
N SER A 128 -11.57 -9.81 1.66
CA SER A 128 -12.99 -9.42 1.55
C SER A 128 -13.18 -7.99 1.04
N TYR A 129 -12.14 -7.15 1.15
CA TYR A 129 -12.11 -5.73 0.77
C TYR A 129 -11.40 -5.48 -0.57
N TRP A 130 -11.40 -6.43 -1.47
CA TRP A 130 -10.67 -6.29 -2.74
C TRP A 130 -11.20 -5.12 -3.61
N GLU A 131 -12.48 -4.75 -3.46
CA GLU A 131 -13.09 -3.58 -4.12
C GLU A 131 -12.44 -2.26 -3.68
N ASP A 132 -11.89 -2.19 -2.46
CA ASP A 132 -11.27 -0.99 -1.94
C ASP A 132 -9.99 -0.61 -2.70
N PHE A 133 -9.33 -1.57 -3.35
CA PHE A 133 -8.19 -1.29 -4.22
C PHE A 133 -8.58 -0.50 -5.47
N SER A 134 -9.84 -0.52 -5.88
CA SER A 134 -10.36 0.22 -7.04
C SER A 134 -10.93 1.60 -6.67
N LYS A 135 -10.99 1.94 -5.37
CA LYS A 135 -11.42 3.25 -4.89
C LYS A 135 -10.22 4.21 -4.78
N PRO A 136 -10.48 5.53 -4.85
CA PRO A 136 -9.50 6.52 -4.37
C PRO A 136 -9.07 6.20 -2.94
N LYS A 137 -7.76 6.26 -2.67
CA LYS A 137 -7.20 5.84 -1.38
C LYS A 137 -5.88 6.51 -1.05
N ILE A 138 -5.58 6.62 0.22
CA ILE A 138 -4.23 6.87 0.72
C ILE A 138 -3.54 5.52 0.90
N VAL A 139 -2.28 5.44 0.47
CA VAL A 139 -1.43 4.26 0.61
C VAL A 139 -0.18 4.62 1.39
N TRP A 140 0.32 3.70 2.23
CA TRP A 140 1.59 3.91 2.94
C TRP A 140 2.33 2.61 3.21
N LYS A 141 3.65 2.71 3.34
CA LYS A 141 4.51 1.60 3.75
C LYS A 141 4.46 1.41 5.27
N ILE A 142 4.46 0.16 5.71
CA ILE A 142 4.38 -0.19 7.14
C ILE A 142 5.65 0.24 7.89
N ILE A 143 6.82 0.07 7.29
CA ILE A 143 8.13 0.30 7.93
C ILE A 143 8.88 1.38 7.16
N GLY A 144 9.44 2.35 7.88
CA GLY A 144 10.31 3.37 7.31
C GLY A 144 10.88 4.31 8.37
N ASN A 145 11.96 4.98 8.00
CA ASN A 145 12.59 6.02 8.83
C ASN A 145 11.84 7.36 8.82
N GLN A 146 10.93 7.54 7.88
CA GLN A 146 10.01 8.68 7.79
C GLN A 146 8.66 8.18 7.32
N MET A 147 7.60 8.77 7.87
CA MET A 147 6.25 8.53 7.39
C MET A 147 6.11 9.03 5.95
N ALA A 148 5.48 8.22 5.12
CA ALA A 148 5.28 8.50 3.70
C ALA A 148 3.92 7.96 3.27
N PHE A 149 3.03 8.89 2.95
CA PHE A 149 1.68 8.62 2.47
C PHE A 149 1.54 9.18 1.06
N ALA A 150 0.93 8.40 0.17
CA ALA A 150 0.63 8.82 -1.20
C ALA A 150 -0.85 8.61 -1.51
N TYR A 151 -1.38 9.39 -2.44
CA TYR A 151 -2.75 9.23 -2.92
C TYR A 151 -2.75 8.40 -4.21
N ASP A 152 -3.61 7.38 -4.28
CA ASP A 152 -3.81 6.56 -5.46
C ASP A 152 -5.27 6.54 -5.89
N ALA A 153 -5.51 6.92 -7.16
CA ALA A 153 -6.77 6.75 -7.88
C ALA A 153 -6.62 5.87 -9.13
N ASN A 154 -5.48 5.20 -9.32
CA ASN A 154 -5.14 4.40 -10.50
C ASN A 154 -5.37 2.90 -10.31
N ASN A 155 -6.13 2.52 -9.27
CA ASN A 155 -6.52 1.13 -9.01
C ASN A 155 -5.36 0.16 -8.72
N TYR A 156 -4.23 0.66 -8.19
CA TYR A 156 -3.16 -0.21 -7.76
C TYR A 156 -3.56 -1.08 -6.58
N VAL A 157 -3.14 -2.33 -6.65
CA VAL A 157 -3.17 -3.26 -5.51
C VAL A 157 -1.92 -3.04 -4.67
N MET A 158 -2.00 -3.26 -3.36
CA MET A 158 -0.85 -3.13 -2.46
C MET A 158 -0.38 -4.50 -2.00
N ASN A 159 0.95 -4.68 -1.89
CA ASN A 159 1.50 -5.87 -1.25
C ASN A 159 1.42 -5.76 0.29
N ASN A 160 1.70 -6.85 0.98
CA ASN A 160 1.63 -6.95 2.45
C ASN A 160 2.64 -6.09 3.24
N ALA A 161 3.48 -5.30 2.57
CA ALA A 161 4.31 -4.28 3.21
C ALA A 161 3.63 -2.91 3.27
N CYS A 162 2.38 -2.81 2.85
CA CYS A 162 1.62 -1.58 2.76
C CYS A 162 0.24 -1.71 3.40
N TYR A 163 -0.36 -0.55 3.68
CA TYR A 163 -1.77 -0.39 4.04
C TYR A 163 -2.45 0.54 3.04
N ILE A 164 -3.77 0.47 3.01
CA ILE A 164 -4.65 1.40 2.29
C ILE A 164 -5.65 2.02 3.26
N MET A 165 -6.05 3.26 2.96
CA MET A 165 -7.11 3.98 3.65
C MET A 165 -8.08 4.51 2.60
N THR A 166 -9.35 4.14 2.69
CA THR A 166 -10.45 4.64 1.86
C THR A 166 -11.47 5.38 2.72
N GLY A 167 -12.22 6.29 2.14
CA GLY A 167 -13.28 7.04 2.83
C GLY A 167 -13.27 8.52 2.48
N ASP A 168 -13.77 9.34 3.40
CA ASP A 168 -13.98 10.78 3.20
C ASP A 168 -12.73 11.60 3.54
N HIS A 169 -12.60 12.80 2.96
CA HIS A 169 -11.56 13.79 3.25
C HIS A 169 -10.13 13.28 3.12
N LEU A 170 -9.87 12.41 2.14
CA LEU A 170 -8.55 11.83 1.91
C LEU A 170 -7.49 12.88 1.56
N ASP A 171 -7.87 13.98 0.93
CA ASP A 171 -7.01 15.13 0.65
C ASP A 171 -6.51 15.78 1.95
N TYR A 172 -7.42 16.16 2.85
CA TYR A 172 -7.09 16.68 4.16
C TYR A 172 -6.20 15.71 4.95
N LEU A 173 -6.61 14.44 5.01
CA LEU A 173 -5.85 13.39 5.71
C LEU A 173 -4.45 13.19 5.12
N LEU A 174 -4.30 13.26 3.80
CA LEU A 174 -3.00 13.15 3.13
C LEU A 174 -2.02 14.24 3.59
N ALA A 175 -2.51 15.50 3.71
CA ALA A 175 -1.68 16.60 4.18
C ALA A 175 -1.27 16.41 5.64
N VAL A 176 -2.22 16.14 6.54
CA VAL A 176 -1.94 15.98 7.97
C VAL A 176 -1.01 14.78 8.22
N LEU A 177 -1.30 13.62 7.61
CA LEU A 177 -0.51 12.41 7.80
C LEU A 177 0.95 12.54 7.32
N ASN A 178 1.20 13.36 6.29
CA ASN A 178 2.56 13.65 5.80
C ASN A 178 3.28 14.76 6.58
N SER A 179 2.65 15.39 7.58
CA SER A 179 3.25 16.49 8.32
C SER A 179 4.41 16.06 9.23
N HIS A 180 5.26 17.03 9.55
CA HIS A 180 6.35 16.84 10.52
C HIS A 180 5.81 16.48 11.91
N ALA A 181 4.67 17.06 12.30
CA ALA A 181 3.99 16.77 13.57
C ALA A 181 3.64 15.28 13.70
N ILE A 182 3.00 14.71 12.69
CA ILE A 182 2.62 13.28 12.69
C ILE A 182 3.86 12.36 12.59
N THR A 183 4.87 12.75 11.80
CA THR A 183 6.13 12.02 11.76
C THR A 183 6.77 11.99 13.16
N TRP A 184 6.91 13.12 13.84
CA TRP A 184 7.45 13.19 15.20
C TRP A 184 6.60 12.36 16.19
N TYR A 185 5.27 12.52 16.16
CA TYR A 185 4.36 11.79 17.03
C TYR A 185 4.54 10.28 16.90
N SER A 186 4.71 9.76 15.68
CA SER A 186 4.95 8.34 15.43
C SER A 186 6.24 7.83 16.10
N TYR A 187 7.25 8.67 16.23
CA TYR A 187 8.51 8.34 16.88
C TYR A 187 8.41 8.36 18.43
N VAL A 188 7.73 9.35 18.99
CA VAL A 188 7.67 9.50 20.46
C VAL A 188 6.66 8.56 21.11
N THR A 189 5.64 8.11 20.40
CA THR A 189 4.62 7.18 20.91
C THR A 189 5.04 5.70 20.84
N ASN A 190 6.32 5.42 20.60
CA ASN A 190 6.89 4.06 20.63
C ASN A 190 6.23 3.07 19.65
N MET A 191 5.88 3.54 18.48
CA MET A 191 5.44 2.65 17.42
C MET A 191 6.60 1.74 17.04
N ASN A 192 6.53 0.49 17.38
CA ASN A 192 7.50 -0.60 17.28
C ASN A 192 8.73 -0.25 16.43
N LYS A 193 9.75 0.34 17.06
CA LYS A 193 10.99 0.68 16.36
C LYS A 193 11.70 -0.59 15.95
N THR A 194 12.07 -0.67 14.69
CA THR A 194 12.93 -1.75 14.22
C THR A 194 14.35 -1.60 14.81
N GLY A 195 15.15 -2.67 14.79
CA GLY A 195 16.53 -2.62 15.30
C GLY A 195 17.45 -1.60 14.61
N VAL A 196 17.03 -1.05 13.47
CA VAL A 196 17.76 -0.02 12.72
C VAL A 196 17.18 1.40 12.89
N GLY A 197 16.22 1.58 13.82
CA GLY A 197 15.66 2.90 14.13
C GLY A 197 14.43 3.30 13.35
N ASP A 198 13.97 2.49 12.38
CA ASP A 198 12.71 2.74 11.66
C ASP A 198 11.50 2.56 12.57
N VAL A 199 10.44 3.30 12.28
CA VAL A 199 9.12 3.09 12.89
C VAL A 199 8.31 2.10 12.08
N GLN A 200 7.46 1.34 12.76
CA GLN A 200 6.48 0.45 12.14
C GLN A 200 5.08 0.99 12.44
N VAL A 201 4.38 1.46 11.40
CA VAL A 201 3.06 2.09 11.52
C VAL A 201 2.03 1.26 10.78
N GLY A 202 1.31 0.43 11.53
CA GLY A 202 0.15 -0.32 11.05
C GLY A 202 -1.15 0.50 11.11
N GLY A 203 -2.22 -0.05 10.55
CA GLY A 203 -3.53 0.61 10.55
C GLY A 203 -4.04 0.97 11.94
N GLN A 204 -3.83 0.10 12.93
CA GLN A 204 -4.21 0.34 14.32
C GLN A 204 -3.46 1.54 14.95
N ASN A 205 -2.24 1.84 14.49
CA ASN A 205 -1.49 2.99 14.96
C ASN A 205 -2.08 4.29 14.41
N ILE A 206 -2.41 4.31 13.09
CA ILE A 206 -3.02 5.47 12.42
C ILE A 206 -4.34 5.86 13.12
N ALA A 207 -5.14 4.89 13.53
CA ALA A 207 -6.42 5.13 14.21
C ALA A 207 -6.25 5.88 15.57
N THR A 208 -5.03 5.90 16.12
CA THR A 208 -4.73 6.60 17.39
C THR A 208 -4.10 7.97 17.19
N PHE A 209 -3.85 8.39 15.96
CA PHE A 209 -3.24 9.69 15.70
C PHE A 209 -4.19 10.83 16.09
N PRO A 210 -3.70 11.90 16.74
CA PRO A 210 -4.51 13.01 17.21
C PRO A 210 -4.86 13.95 16.04
N ILE A 211 -5.55 13.45 15.01
CA ILE A 211 -5.92 14.24 13.84
C ILE A 211 -7.22 14.99 14.14
N PRO A 212 -7.25 16.34 14.03
CA PRO A 212 -8.47 17.11 14.18
C PRO A 212 -9.51 16.70 13.14
N PHE A 213 -10.78 16.58 13.54
CA PHE A 213 -11.86 16.31 12.59
C PHE A 213 -11.98 17.42 11.56
N TYR A 214 -12.19 17.05 10.30
CA TYR A 214 -12.43 18.01 9.24
C TYR A 214 -13.73 18.78 9.51
N ASP A 215 -13.65 20.10 9.42
CA ASP A 215 -14.76 21.01 9.60
C ASP A 215 -14.76 22.04 8.47
N ALA A 216 -15.75 21.94 7.58
CA ALA A 216 -15.91 22.83 6.44
C ALA A 216 -16.23 24.31 6.83
N ASN A 217 -16.35 24.64 8.11
CA ASN A 217 -16.47 26.02 8.60
C ASN A 217 -15.11 26.61 9.03
N LYS A 218 -14.04 25.81 9.04
CA LYS A 218 -12.69 26.26 9.41
C LYS A 218 -11.84 26.43 8.16
N ILE A 219 -11.46 27.67 7.87
CA ILE A 219 -10.76 28.02 6.64
C ILE A 219 -9.40 27.34 6.53
N GLU A 220 -8.72 27.14 7.65
CA GLU A 220 -7.40 26.49 7.69
C GLU A 220 -7.47 25.02 7.26
N LEU A 221 -8.57 24.31 7.59
CA LEU A 221 -8.76 22.91 7.20
C LEU A 221 -9.14 22.80 5.73
N ILE A 222 -9.94 23.75 5.22
CA ILE A 222 -10.26 23.84 3.79
C ILE A 222 -8.99 24.09 2.98
N GLU A 223 -8.21 25.11 3.37
CA GLU A 223 -6.96 25.45 2.68
C GLU A 223 -5.97 24.29 2.68
N LEU A 224 -5.89 23.53 3.78
CA LEU A 224 -5.04 22.34 3.89
C LEU A 224 -5.46 21.24 2.89
N ALA A 225 -6.75 21.00 2.75
CA ALA A 225 -7.29 20.05 1.78
C ALA A 225 -7.04 20.52 0.33
N GLU A 226 -7.21 21.81 0.03
CA GLU A 226 -6.94 22.38 -1.30
C GLU A 226 -5.46 22.30 -1.68
N LEU A 227 -4.55 22.53 -0.75
CA LEU A 227 -3.12 22.36 -0.97
C LEU A 227 -2.76 20.90 -1.29
N ALA A 228 -3.34 19.94 -0.56
CA ALA A 228 -3.15 18.52 -0.85
C ALA A 228 -3.74 18.13 -2.20
N ASN A 229 -4.93 18.61 -2.54
CA ASN A 229 -5.52 18.41 -3.88
C ASN A 229 -4.63 18.95 -4.98
N SER A 230 -3.98 20.07 -4.74
CA SER A 230 -3.01 20.62 -5.67
C SER A 230 -1.83 19.68 -5.88
N ILE A 231 -1.32 18.99 -4.86
CA ILE A 231 -0.29 17.95 -4.98
C ILE A 231 -0.81 16.74 -5.76
N ILE A 232 -1.99 16.24 -5.42
CA ILE A 232 -2.63 15.11 -6.08
C ILE A 232 -2.74 15.33 -7.59
N ASN A 233 -3.10 16.55 -8.01
CA ASN A 233 -3.26 16.91 -9.41
C ASN A 233 -1.95 17.28 -10.13
N LYS A 234 -0.79 17.12 -9.48
CA LYS A 234 0.56 17.32 -10.04
C LYS A 234 0.84 18.69 -10.65
N ASN A 235 0.16 19.72 -10.20
CA ASN A 235 0.25 21.06 -10.81
C ASN A 235 1.18 22.02 -10.05
N ILE A 236 2.39 21.57 -9.45
CA ILE A 236 2.98 22.43 -8.47
C ILE A 236 4.46 22.21 -8.15
N ASN A 237 5.03 23.30 -7.59
CA ASN A 237 6.28 23.31 -6.83
C ASN A 237 6.06 22.66 -5.46
N LEU A 238 6.30 21.35 -5.35
CA LEU A 238 6.08 20.56 -4.13
C LEU A 238 6.75 21.16 -2.88
N PRO A 239 8.02 21.63 -2.89
CA PRO A 239 8.64 22.25 -1.71
C PRO A 239 7.89 23.47 -1.18
N PHE A 240 7.33 24.30 -2.06
CA PHE A 240 6.58 25.50 -1.67
C PHE A 240 5.26 25.12 -1.01
N ILE A 241 4.50 24.20 -1.59
CA ILE A 241 3.23 23.73 -1.04
C ILE A 241 3.45 23.00 0.28
N ASP A 242 4.48 22.18 0.36
CA ASP A 242 4.84 21.45 1.57
C ASP A 242 5.13 22.41 2.74
N SER A 243 5.85 23.49 2.49
CA SER A 243 6.09 24.53 3.49
C SER A 243 4.80 25.21 3.97
N LYS A 244 3.82 25.44 3.07
CA LYS A 244 2.52 25.98 3.45
C LYS A 244 1.71 24.98 4.30
N ILE A 245 1.71 23.72 3.91
CA ILE A 245 1.05 22.62 4.67
C ILE A 245 1.61 22.59 6.10
N GLU A 246 2.94 22.62 6.27
CA GLU A 246 3.56 22.58 7.60
C GLU A 246 3.19 23.83 8.43
N GLY A 247 3.08 25.01 7.80
CA GLY A 247 2.61 26.24 8.47
C GLY A 247 1.17 26.13 8.96
N LEU A 248 0.26 25.63 8.11
CA LEU A 248 -1.15 25.42 8.48
C LEU A 248 -1.29 24.33 9.56
N VAL A 249 -0.57 23.24 9.45
CA VAL A 249 -0.56 22.18 10.48
C VAL A 249 -0.08 22.76 11.82
N SER A 250 0.98 23.55 11.84
CA SER A 250 1.47 24.20 13.05
C SER A 250 0.40 25.10 13.69
N MET A 251 -0.33 25.86 12.87
CA MET A 251 -1.44 26.71 13.32
C MET A 251 -2.60 25.89 13.90
N ILE A 252 -3.01 24.82 13.20
CA ILE A 252 -4.13 23.95 13.60
C ILE A 252 -3.85 23.27 14.95
N TYR A 253 -2.60 22.85 15.20
CA TYR A 253 -2.19 22.24 16.47
C TYR A 253 -1.81 23.27 17.54
N GLY A 254 -1.72 24.56 17.19
CA GLY A 254 -1.36 25.64 18.12
C GLY A 254 0.12 25.60 18.53
N PHE A 255 1.02 25.13 17.67
CA PHE A 255 2.45 25.09 17.96
C PHE A 255 3.07 26.49 17.95
N THR A 256 3.95 26.75 18.89
CA THR A 256 4.82 27.93 18.89
C THR A 256 5.83 27.85 17.75
N SER A 257 6.46 28.97 17.41
CA SER A 257 7.56 29.00 16.43
C SER A 257 8.74 28.11 16.85
N GLU A 258 8.99 28.00 18.14
CA GLU A 258 10.08 27.16 18.69
C GLU A 258 9.79 25.67 18.50
N GLU A 259 8.55 25.23 18.80
CA GLU A 259 8.09 23.86 18.57
C GLU A 259 8.07 23.51 17.07
N THR A 260 7.62 24.40 16.22
CA THR A 260 7.63 24.22 14.76
C THR A 260 9.05 24.03 14.23
N ASN A 261 10.01 24.86 14.69
CA ASN A 261 11.43 24.72 14.32
C ASN A 261 12.03 23.39 14.84
N PHE A 262 11.65 22.98 16.04
CA PHE A 262 12.05 21.67 16.57
C PHE A 262 11.56 20.53 15.69
N LEU A 263 10.28 20.49 15.33
CA LEU A 263 9.69 19.47 14.46
C LEU A 263 10.41 19.38 13.10
N HIS A 264 10.66 20.55 12.47
CA HIS A 264 11.41 20.62 11.22
C HIS A 264 12.84 20.06 11.35
N SER A 265 13.53 20.42 12.41
CA SER A 265 14.90 19.97 12.68
C SER A 265 14.95 18.47 12.94
N PHE A 266 13.98 17.94 13.70
CA PHE A 266 13.83 16.53 13.99
C PHE A 266 13.66 15.72 12.69
N VAL A 267 12.70 16.06 11.85
CA VAL A 267 12.44 15.33 10.58
C VAL A 267 13.65 15.44 9.63
N SER A 268 14.30 16.61 9.58
CA SER A 268 15.51 16.80 8.78
C SER A 268 16.67 15.91 9.24
N SER A 269 16.76 15.58 10.53
CA SER A 269 17.77 14.68 11.07
C SER A 269 17.55 13.23 10.63
N LEU A 270 16.29 12.79 10.46
CA LEU A 270 15.96 11.45 10.00
C LEU A 270 16.42 11.21 8.54
N ARG A 271 16.43 12.24 7.71
CA ARG A 271 16.85 12.16 6.30
C ARG A 271 18.37 11.99 6.12
N LYS A 272 19.17 12.38 7.12
CA LYS A 272 20.63 12.30 7.08
C LYS A 272 21.19 10.97 7.55
N SER A 273 20.35 10.07 8.03
CA SER A 273 20.74 8.77 8.60
C SER A 273 20.74 7.63 7.58
N ILE A 274 20.77 7.94 6.26
CA ILE A 274 20.78 6.99 5.15
C ILE A 274 22.13 7.03 4.45
#